data_5eedd37c6447471106b2ffb1c40ab1fc
#
_entry.id   5eedd37c6447471106b2ffb1c40ab1fc
#
_cell.length_a   1.000
_cell.length_b   1.000
_cell.length_c   1.000
_cell.angle_alpha   90.00
_cell.angle_beta   90.00
_cell.angle_gamma   90.00
#
_symmetry.space_group_name_H-M   'P 1'
#
loop_
_entity.id
_entity.type
_entity.pdbx_description
1 polymer ?
#
loop_
_entity_poly.entity_id
_entity_poly.type
_entity_poly.pdbx_seq_one_letter_code
_entity_poly.pdbx_strand_id
1 'polypeptide(L)'
;MYFHKLIKRGKQGAMRMEKRAAIYCRLSREDDNLACDKVSESIQNQQKLLCEYAKKNGFSVYCMYVDENYSGLDNTRPAFCRMIEDARCGRFDTILCKNQSRFTRDMETAQYYLNEVFPLWHVRLIGICDGVDTNDMKNLRLRQINGLINEWYSEDLSDNSRQILRDKMMRGQFIGSFAC
;
A
#
# COMPACT_ATOMS: atom_id res chain seq x y z
N MET A 1 -36.17 42.59 -19.16
CA MET A 1 -36.90 41.36 -18.82
C MET A 1 -36.30 40.13 -19.51
N TYR A 2 -34.96 40.08 -19.69
CA TYR A 2 -34.23 39.01 -20.40
C TYR A 2 -33.13 38.30 -19.54
N PHE A 3 -32.84 38.79 -18.33
CA PHE A 3 -31.75 38.27 -17.51
C PHE A 3 -32.14 37.13 -16.55
N HIS A 4 -33.43 36.80 -16.43
CA HIS A 4 -33.91 35.80 -15.46
C HIS A 4 -34.09 34.39 -16.03
N LYS A 5 -33.79 34.17 -17.32
CA LYS A 5 -33.99 32.90 -18.02
C LYS A 5 -32.68 32.09 -18.22
N LEU A 6 -31.51 32.60 -17.81
CA LEU A 6 -30.21 31.97 -18.01
C LEU A 6 -29.69 31.18 -16.79
N ILE A 7 -30.38 31.27 -15.61
CA ILE A 7 -29.90 30.63 -14.36
C ILE A 7 -30.50 29.22 -14.16
N LYS A 8 -31.41 28.74 -15.02
CA LYS A 8 -32.04 27.42 -14.88
C LYS A 8 -31.45 26.32 -15.76
N ARG A 9 -30.30 26.52 -16.43
CA ARG A 9 -29.64 25.50 -17.28
C ARG A 9 -28.33 24.95 -16.71
N GLY A 10 -28.11 25.00 -15.40
CA GLY A 10 -26.87 24.59 -14.73
C GLY A 10 -26.97 23.36 -13.80
N LYS A 11 -28.00 22.52 -13.94
CA LYS A 11 -28.14 21.28 -13.12
C LYS A 11 -28.40 20.04 -13.97
N GLN A 12 -27.72 19.90 -15.09
CA GLN A 12 -27.69 18.62 -15.81
C GLN A 12 -26.24 18.19 -15.98
N GLY A 13 -25.91 17.08 -15.32
CA GLY A 13 -24.69 16.31 -15.60
C GLY A 13 -23.42 16.85 -14.93
N ALA A 14 -23.36 16.91 -13.61
CA ALA A 14 -22.09 16.62 -12.99
C ALA A 14 -21.79 15.16 -13.37
N MET A 15 -20.99 14.97 -14.42
CA MET A 15 -20.42 13.70 -14.83
C MET A 15 -19.72 13.18 -13.57
N ARG A 16 -20.33 12.20 -12.91
CA ARG A 16 -19.79 11.57 -11.74
C ARG A 16 -18.53 10.89 -12.23
N MET A 17 -17.38 11.57 -12.06
CA MET A 17 -16.09 11.01 -12.45
C MET A 17 -16.03 9.66 -11.77
N GLU A 18 -15.99 8.58 -12.55
CA GLU A 18 -15.81 7.23 -12.03
C GLU A 18 -14.54 7.24 -11.19
N LYS A 19 -14.69 6.93 -9.90
CA LYS A 19 -13.56 6.79 -9.00
C LYS A 19 -12.79 5.55 -9.40
N ARG A 20 -11.69 5.73 -10.12
CA ARG A 20 -10.85 4.62 -10.59
C ARG A 20 -9.82 4.27 -9.53
N ALA A 21 -9.78 3.01 -9.13
CA ALA A 21 -8.86 2.54 -8.11
C ALA A 21 -7.89 1.50 -8.67
N ALA A 22 -6.62 1.61 -8.26
CA ALA A 22 -5.63 0.55 -8.34
C ALA A 22 -5.65 -0.26 -7.04
N ILE A 23 -5.56 -1.57 -7.13
CA ILE A 23 -5.40 -2.45 -5.97
C ILE A 23 -3.95 -2.87 -5.89
N TYR A 24 -3.33 -2.69 -4.71
CA TYR A 24 -1.97 -3.13 -4.46
C TYR A 24 -1.92 -4.18 -3.35
N CYS A 25 -1.36 -5.34 -3.68
CA CYS A 25 -1.13 -6.45 -2.78
C CYS A 25 0.35 -6.78 -2.70
N ARG A 26 0.84 -7.08 -1.49
CA ARG A 26 2.21 -7.51 -1.27
C ARG A 26 2.29 -8.61 -0.22
N LEU A 27 3.06 -9.66 -0.51
CA LEU A 27 3.53 -10.59 0.50
C LEU A 27 4.76 -10.04 1.21
N SER A 28 4.89 -10.39 2.47
CA SER A 28 6.09 -10.14 3.27
C SER A 28 6.90 -11.43 3.32
N ARG A 29 8.24 -11.33 3.31
CA ARG A 29 9.12 -12.49 3.56
C ARG A 29 8.88 -13.14 4.92
N GLU A 30 8.26 -12.43 5.85
CA GLU A 30 7.88 -12.97 7.17
C GLU A 30 6.71 -13.96 7.07
N ASP A 31 5.88 -13.83 6.03
CA ASP A 31 4.82 -14.77 5.71
C ASP A 31 5.39 -16.04 5.00
N ASP A 32 6.67 -16.01 4.55
CA ASP A 32 7.33 -17.10 3.80
C ASP A 32 7.69 -18.34 4.67
N ASN A 33 7.65 -18.22 6.02
CA ASN A 33 7.72 -19.36 6.91
C ASN A 33 6.43 -20.21 6.92
N LEU A 34 5.41 -19.77 6.18
CA LEU A 34 4.19 -20.52 5.91
C LEU A 34 4.40 -21.36 4.65
N ALA A 35 3.94 -22.62 4.65
CA ALA A 35 3.98 -23.51 3.49
C ALA A 35 3.44 -22.78 2.24
N CYS A 36 3.98 -23.08 1.05
CA CYS A 36 3.72 -22.41 -0.23
C CYS A 36 2.21 -22.19 -0.50
N ASP A 37 1.35 -23.10 -0.07
CA ASP A 37 -0.11 -23.01 -0.21
C ASP A 37 -0.72 -21.87 0.62
N LYS A 38 -0.19 -21.59 1.83
CA LYS A 38 -0.68 -20.51 2.70
C LYS A 38 -0.26 -19.11 2.23
N VAL A 39 0.84 -19.02 1.52
CA VAL A 39 1.35 -17.79 0.90
C VAL A 39 0.39 -17.32 -0.22
N SER A 40 0.02 -18.22 -1.11
CA SER A 40 -0.98 -17.95 -2.16
C SER A 40 -2.34 -17.55 -1.56
N GLU A 41 -2.77 -18.21 -0.49
CA GLU A 41 -4.01 -17.90 0.23
C GLU A 41 -3.98 -16.49 0.84
N SER A 42 -2.84 -16.04 1.36
CA SER A 42 -2.69 -14.69 1.92
C SER A 42 -2.88 -13.59 0.87
N ILE A 43 -2.33 -13.75 -0.33
CA ILE A 43 -2.55 -12.79 -1.45
C ILE A 43 -4.00 -12.83 -1.90
N GLN A 44 -4.58 -14.00 -2.12
CA GLN A 44 -5.97 -14.16 -2.54
C GLN A 44 -6.92 -13.52 -1.54
N ASN A 45 -6.67 -13.67 -0.24
CA ASN A 45 -7.45 -13.04 0.82
C ASN A 45 -7.33 -11.50 0.79
N GLN A 46 -6.14 -10.95 0.53
CA GLN A 46 -5.95 -9.52 0.35
C GLN A 46 -6.73 -9.01 -0.87
N GLN A 47 -6.62 -9.70 -2.01
CA GLN A 47 -7.30 -9.35 -3.25
C GLN A 47 -8.82 -9.35 -3.05
N LYS A 48 -9.38 -10.41 -2.45
CA LYS A 48 -10.80 -10.53 -2.18
C LYS A 48 -11.30 -9.38 -1.30
N LEU A 49 -10.62 -9.10 -0.19
CA LEU A 49 -10.95 -8.00 0.72
C LEU A 49 -10.97 -6.65 0.00
N LEU A 50 -9.94 -6.38 -0.81
CA LEU A 50 -9.80 -5.11 -1.52
C LEU A 50 -10.81 -4.95 -2.64
N CYS A 51 -11.14 -6.04 -3.37
CA CYS A 51 -12.18 -6.03 -4.39
C CYS A 51 -13.59 -5.81 -3.78
N GLU A 52 -13.89 -6.46 -2.65
CA GLU A 52 -15.15 -6.26 -1.94
C GLU A 52 -15.28 -4.82 -1.44
N TYR A 53 -14.21 -4.24 -0.89
CA TYR A 53 -14.17 -2.85 -0.49
C TYR A 53 -14.38 -1.90 -1.67
N ALA A 54 -13.69 -2.12 -2.79
CA ALA A 54 -13.83 -1.32 -4.01
C ALA A 54 -15.28 -1.33 -4.50
N LYS A 55 -15.88 -2.52 -4.59
CA LYS A 55 -17.27 -2.70 -5.01
C LYS A 55 -18.26 -1.98 -4.06
N LYS A 56 -18.09 -2.16 -2.75
CA LYS A 56 -18.96 -1.54 -1.73
C LYS A 56 -18.90 -0.01 -1.76
N ASN A 57 -17.74 0.57 -2.07
CA ASN A 57 -17.52 2.02 -2.08
C ASN A 57 -17.64 2.65 -3.49
N GLY A 58 -18.05 1.87 -4.49
CA GLY A 58 -18.31 2.36 -5.84
C GLY A 58 -17.05 2.75 -6.62
N PHE A 59 -15.92 2.10 -6.35
CA PHE A 59 -14.71 2.23 -7.15
C PHE A 59 -14.74 1.31 -8.36
N SER A 60 -14.34 1.83 -9.51
CA SER A 60 -14.00 1.04 -10.71
C SER A 60 -12.55 0.59 -10.60
N VAL A 61 -12.29 -0.70 -10.54
CA VAL A 61 -10.90 -1.22 -10.42
C VAL A 61 -10.21 -1.12 -11.78
N TYR A 62 -9.18 -0.27 -11.86
CA TYR A 62 -8.37 -0.11 -13.06
C TYR A 62 -7.45 -1.31 -13.28
N CYS A 63 -6.63 -1.63 -12.27
CA CYS A 63 -5.66 -2.72 -12.34
C CYS A 63 -5.34 -3.23 -10.93
N MET A 64 -4.86 -4.48 -10.87
CA MET A 64 -4.34 -5.11 -9.67
C MET A 64 -2.85 -5.33 -9.81
N TYR A 65 -2.08 -4.81 -8.85
CA TYR A 65 -0.62 -4.89 -8.78
C TYR A 65 -0.24 -5.80 -7.63
N VAL A 66 0.56 -6.82 -7.91
CA VAL A 66 0.95 -7.83 -6.92
C VAL A 66 2.45 -8.00 -6.94
N ASP A 67 3.09 -7.81 -5.81
CA ASP A 67 4.50 -8.11 -5.57
C ASP A 67 4.60 -9.29 -4.60
N GLU A 68 5.13 -10.42 -5.10
CA GLU A 68 5.42 -11.62 -4.31
C GLU A 68 6.90 -11.60 -3.94
N ASN A 69 7.22 -12.00 -2.69
CA ASN A 69 8.59 -12.17 -2.19
C ASN A 69 9.46 -10.89 -2.15
N TYR A 70 8.84 -9.71 -2.08
CA TYR A 70 9.54 -8.44 -1.92
C TYR A 70 9.36 -7.85 -0.52
N SER A 71 10.45 -7.33 0.06
CA SER A 71 10.39 -6.58 1.32
C SER A 71 9.61 -5.26 1.15
N GLY A 72 8.96 -4.79 2.20
CA GLY A 72 8.36 -3.45 2.24
C GLY A 72 9.39 -2.32 2.21
N LEU A 73 10.68 -2.63 2.45
CA LEU A 73 11.81 -1.71 2.38
C LEU A 73 12.45 -1.67 0.98
N ASP A 74 12.07 -2.59 0.09
CA ASP A 74 12.66 -2.69 -1.25
C ASP A 74 11.89 -1.78 -2.22
N ASN A 75 12.57 -0.80 -2.80
CA ASN A 75 12.03 0.14 -3.77
C ASN A 75 12.08 -0.40 -5.22
N THR A 76 12.68 -1.58 -5.43
CA THR A 76 12.80 -2.20 -6.77
C THR A 76 11.64 -3.14 -7.13
N ARG A 77 10.57 -3.17 -6.32
CA ARG A 77 9.36 -3.99 -6.52
C ARG A 77 8.71 -3.70 -7.88
N PRO A 78 8.64 -4.67 -8.80
CA PRO A 78 8.24 -4.41 -10.19
C PRO A 78 6.78 -3.93 -10.32
N ALA A 79 5.85 -4.53 -9.54
CA ALA A 79 4.45 -4.14 -9.59
C ALA A 79 4.24 -2.77 -8.93
N PHE A 80 4.97 -2.47 -7.85
CA PHE A 80 4.99 -1.15 -7.23
C PHE A 80 5.45 -0.07 -8.22
N CYS A 81 6.59 -0.29 -8.89
CA CYS A 81 7.10 0.68 -9.87
C CYS A 81 6.11 0.93 -11.02
N ARG A 82 5.48 -0.11 -11.54
CA ARG A 82 4.43 0.02 -12.57
C ARG A 82 3.21 0.79 -12.04
N MET A 83 2.78 0.51 -10.82
CA MET A 83 1.67 1.23 -10.19
C MET A 83 1.98 2.72 -10.05
N ILE A 84 3.18 3.08 -9.60
CA ILE A 84 3.61 4.48 -9.46
C ILE A 84 3.63 5.19 -10.82
N GLU A 85 4.14 4.54 -11.86
CA GLU A 85 4.14 5.10 -13.22
C GLU A 85 2.71 5.31 -13.76
N ASP A 86 1.82 4.35 -13.56
CA ASP A 86 0.42 4.46 -13.95
C ASP A 86 -0.31 5.56 -13.15
N ALA A 87 0.02 5.74 -11.86
CA ALA A 87 -0.46 6.84 -11.04
C ALA A 87 0.00 8.20 -11.60
N ARG A 88 1.29 8.31 -11.95
CA ARG A 88 1.87 9.51 -12.57
C ARG A 88 1.19 9.86 -13.89
N CYS A 89 0.80 8.85 -14.67
CA CYS A 89 0.06 9.02 -15.91
C CYS A 89 -1.45 9.31 -15.71
N GLY A 90 -1.94 9.41 -14.46
CA GLY A 90 -3.34 9.70 -14.17
C GLY A 90 -4.32 8.59 -14.59
N ARG A 91 -3.87 7.34 -14.64
CA ARG A 91 -4.72 6.20 -15.06
C ARG A 91 -5.78 5.85 -14.01
N PHE A 92 -5.53 6.20 -12.76
CA PHE A 92 -6.45 6.08 -11.63
C PHE A 92 -6.20 7.23 -10.62
N ASP A 93 -7.14 7.44 -9.72
CA ASP A 93 -7.11 8.49 -8.70
C ASP A 93 -6.97 7.93 -7.28
N THR A 94 -7.08 6.62 -7.10
CA THR A 94 -7.08 5.99 -5.78
C THR A 94 -6.23 4.71 -5.79
N ILE A 95 -5.43 4.52 -4.73
CA ILE A 95 -4.72 3.28 -4.45
C ILE A 95 -5.36 2.64 -3.22
N LEU A 96 -5.76 1.38 -3.35
CA LEU A 96 -6.30 0.55 -2.27
C LEU A 96 -5.26 -0.47 -1.83
N CYS A 97 -4.94 -0.52 -0.55
CA CYS A 97 -4.09 -1.53 0.05
C CYS A 97 -4.70 -2.04 1.37
N LYS A 98 -4.25 -3.20 1.84
CA LYS A 98 -4.74 -3.76 3.11
C LYS A 98 -4.40 -2.82 4.27
N ASN A 99 -3.16 -2.36 4.36
CA ASN A 99 -2.64 -1.40 5.32
C ASN A 99 -1.44 -0.64 4.73
N GLN A 100 -1.02 0.44 5.39
CA GLN A 100 0.11 1.26 4.94
C GLN A 100 1.40 0.44 4.79
N SER A 101 1.65 -0.53 5.68
CA SER A 101 2.86 -1.38 5.61
C SER A 101 2.92 -2.27 4.36
N ARG A 102 1.79 -2.55 3.70
CA ARG A 102 1.79 -3.22 2.38
C ARG A 102 2.23 -2.27 1.27
N PHE A 103 1.87 -0.99 1.35
CA PHE A 103 2.36 0.04 0.43
C PHE A 103 3.87 0.23 0.63
N THR A 104 4.30 0.63 1.81
CA THR A 104 5.72 0.69 2.21
C THR A 104 5.87 0.60 3.72
N ARG A 105 7.00 0.03 4.20
CA ARG A 105 7.41 0.04 5.60
C ARG A 105 8.40 1.16 5.88
N ASP A 106 9.06 1.65 4.84
CA ASP A 106 10.01 2.75 4.93
C ASP A 106 9.28 4.07 5.13
N MET A 107 9.61 4.75 6.22
CA MET A 107 8.98 6.00 6.63
C MET A 107 9.27 7.13 5.66
N GLU A 108 10.50 7.21 5.15
CA GLU A 108 10.92 8.24 4.21
C GLU A 108 10.15 8.11 2.89
N THR A 109 10.10 6.91 2.34
CA THR A 109 9.29 6.59 1.14
C THR A 109 7.82 6.89 1.36
N ALA A 110 7.26 6.55 2.55
CA ALA A 110 5.86 6.85 2.88
C ALA A 110 5.61 8.36 2.89
N GLN A 111 6.45 9.13 3.58
CA GLN A 111 6.31 10.59 3.66
C GLN A 111 6.42 11.22 2.28
N TYR A 112 7.41 10.82 1.48
CA TYR A 112 7.60 11.32 0.13
C TYR A 112 6.37 11.10 -0.76
N TYR A 113 5.88 9.86 -0.87
CA TYR A 113 4.73 9.61 -1.72
C TYR A 113 3.41 10.18 -1.15
N LEU A 114 3.12 9.97 0.14
CA LEU A 114 1.81 10.31 0.69
C LEU A 114 1.62 11.81 0.93
N ASN A 115 2.70 12.55 1.21
CA ASN A 115 2.59 13.97 1.56
C ASN A 115 3.06 14.91 0.45
N GLU A 116 3.92 14.45 -0.47
CA GLU A 116 4.47 15.30 -1.53
C GLU A 116 3.95 14.89 -2.91
N VAL A 117 4.15 13.64 -3.32
CA VAL A 117 3.91 13.21 -4.70
C VAL A 117 2.43 12.99 -4.99
N PHE A 118 1.73 12.24 -4.16
CA PHE A 118 0.32 11.90 -4.40
C PHE A 118 -0.62 13.10 -4.36
N PRO A 119 -0.43 14.10 -3.48
CA PRO A 119 -1.19 15.34 -3.57
C PRO A 119 -1.02 16.08 -4.90
N LEU A 120 0.21 16.11 -5.46
CA LEU A 120 0.48 16.74 -6.75
C LEU A 120 -0.19 15.99 -7.92
N TRP A 121 -0.28 14.65 -7.83
CA TRP A 121 -0.91 13.82 -8.86
C TRP A 121 -2.40 13.61 -8.63
N HIS A 122 -2.98 14.20 -7.59
CA HIS A 122 -4.36 13.99 -7.15
C HIS A 122 -4.69 12.52 -6.90
N VAL A 123 -3.72 11.77 -6.37
CA VAL A 123 -3.87 10.36 -6.03
C VAL A 123 -4.16 10.23 -4.53
N ARG A 124 -5.14 9.40 -4.19
CA ARG A 124 -5.54 9.06 -2.82
C ARG A 124 -5.05 7.65 -2.47
N LEU A 125 -4.48 7.46 -1.29
CA LEU A 125 -4.18 6.13 -0.76
C LEU A 125 -5.15 5.81 0.37
N ILE A 126 -5.71 4.59 0.35
CA ILE A 126 -6.59 4.06 1.39
C ILE A 126 -6.03 2.72 1.88
N GLY A 127 -5.69 2.65 3.18
CA GLY A 127 -5.39 1.43 3.90
C GLY A 127 -6.63 0.97 4.66
N ILE A 128 -7.17 -0.19 4.28
CA ILE A 128 -8.50 -0.60 4.75
C ILE A 128 -8.49 -1.05 6.21
N CYS A 129 -7.43 -1.76 6.63
CA CYS A 129 -7.37 -2.34 7.98
C CYS A 129 -6.83 -1.38 9.04
N ASP A 130 -5.98 -0.43 8.65
CA ASP A 130 -5.39 0.56 9.56
C ASP A 130 -6.08 1.93 9.49
N GLY A 131 -7.13 2.05 8.67
CA GLY A 131 -7.92 3.27 8.55
C GLY A 131 -7.16 4.45 7.94
N VAL A 132 -6.03 4.20 7.28
CA VAL A 132 -5.25 5.24 6.60
C VAL A 132 -6.03 5.74 5.39
N ASP A 133 -6.18 7.07 5.31
CA ASP A 133 -6.81 7.74 4.18
C ASP A 133 -6.13 9.09 3.96
N THR A 134 -5.50 9.27 2.80
CA THR A 134 -4.76 10.50 2.51
C THR A 134 -5.66 11.72 2.28
N ASN A 135 -6.92 11.53 1.97
CA ASN A 135 -7.89 12.64 1.85
C ASN A 135 -8.43 13.10 3.21
N ASP A 136 -8.26 12.31 4.28
CA ASP A 136 -8.67 12.71 5.62
C ASP A 136 -7.50 13.36 6.36
N MET A 137 -7.53 14.68 6.45
CA MET A 137 -6.51 15.47 7.17
C MET A 137 -6.40 15.10 8.65
N LYS A 138 -7.45 14.55 9.27
CA LYS A 138 -7.41 14.08 10.66
C LYS A 138 -6.53 12.84 10.81
N ASN A 139 -6.36 12.07 9.75
CA ASN A 139 -5.55 10.85 9.74
C ASN A 139 -4.06 11.09 9.50
N LEU A 140 -3.60 12.34 9.35
CA LEU A 140 -2.16 12.63 9.16
C LEU A 140 -1.33 12.11 10.34
N ARG A 141 -1.77 12.37 11.58
CA ARG A 141 -1.08 11.88 12.79
C ARG A 141 -1.10 10.35 12.87
N LEU A 142 -2.24 9.74 12.54
CA LEU A 142 -2.37 8.28 12.52
C LEU A 142 -1.42 7.64 11.50
N ARG A 143 -1.28 8.23 10.32
CA ARG A 143 -0.33 7.77 9.29
C ARG A 143 1.12 7.85 9.77
N GLN A 144 1.49 8.94 10.44
CA GLN A 144 2.82 9.12 11.01
C GLN A 144 3.11 8.09 12.12
N ILE A 145 2.15 7.87 13.01
CA ILE A 145 2.26 6.86 14.09
C ILE A 145 2.39 5.45 13.49
N ASN A 146 1.56 5.10 12.51
CA ASN A 146 1.64 3.80 11.83
C ASN A 146 2.98 3.61 11.11
N GLY A 147 3.52 4.68 10.51
CA GLY A 147 4.86 4.67 9.91
C GLY A 147 5.94 4.34 10.94
N LEU A 148 5.97 5.04 12.08
CA LEU A 148 6.92 4.82 13.17
C LEU A 148 6.81 3.40 13.75
N ILE A 149 5.59 2.91 13.99
CA ILE A 149 5.39 1.54 14.49
C ILE A 149 5.94 0.51 13.50
N ASN A 150 5.72 0.69 12.21
CA ASN A 150 6.22 -0.22 11.18
C ASN A 150 7.76 -0.20 11.10
N GLU A 151 8.39 0.95 11.28
CA GLU A 151 9.85 1.11 11.32
C GLU A 151 10.44 0.41 12.55
N TRP A 152 9.93 0.71 13.76
CA TRP A 152 10.37 0.06 14.99
C TRP A 152 10.21 -1.47 14.96
N TYR A 153 9.09 -1.97 14.43
CA TYR A 153 8.89 -3.40 14.29
C TYR A 153 9.94 -4.06 13.39
N SER A 154 10.35 -3.35 12.32
CA SER A 154 11.39 -3.85 11.40
C SER A 154 12.77 -3.82 12.06
N GLU A 155 13.09 -2.81 12.88
CA GLU A 155 14.33 -2.71 13.65
C GLU A 155 14.41 -3.81 14.72
N ASP A 156 13.37 -3.98 15.53
CA ASP A 156 13.29 -5.02 16.57
C ASP A 156 13.47 -6.42 16.00
N LEU A 157 12.84 -6.69 14.83
CA LEU A 157 12.99 -7.97 14.15
C LEU A 157 14.43 -8.21 13.68
N SER A 158 15.08 -7.15 13.16
CA SER A 158 16.49 -7.20 12.74
C SER A 158 17.41 -7.48 13.93
N ASP A 159 17.20 -6.80 15.04
CA ASP A 159 18.03 -6.93 16.23
C ASP A 159 17.84 -8.31 16.88
N ASN A 160 16.62 -8.81 16.99
CA ASN A 160 16.33 -10.16 17.45
C ASN A 160 17.01 -11.22 16.57
N SER A 161 16.97 -11.05 15.24
CA SER A 161 17.66 -11.96 14.32
C SER A 161 19.16 -11.95 14.50
N ARG A 162 19.77 -10.75 14.67
CA ARG A 162 21.20 -10.59 14.95
C ARG A 162 21.59 -11.25 16.29
N GLN A 163 20.77 -11.10 17.31
CA GLN A 163 20.99 -11.71 18.62
C GLN A 163 20.96 -13.24 18.54
N ILE A 164 19.95 -13.80 17.86
CA ILE A 164 19.86 -15.26 17.65
C ILE A 164 21.09 -15.79 16.89
N LEU A 165 21.56 -15.07 15.87
CA LEU A 165 22.75 -15.44 15.12
C LEU A 165 23.99 -15.41 16.01
N ARG A 166 24.20 -14.37 16.82
CA ARG A 166 25.29 -14.27 17.78
C ARG A 166 25.29 -15.43 18.78
N ASP A 167 24.11 -15.75 19.34
CA ASP A 167 23.97 -16.86 20.28
C ASP A 167 24.32 -18.22 19.64
N LYS A 168 23.92 -18.44 18.39
CA LYS A 168 24.32 -19.63 17.62
C LYS A 168 25.80 -19.69 17.38
N MET A 169 26.44 -18.56 17.02
CA MET A 169 27.90 -18.46 16.86
C MET A 169 28.63 -18.81 18.16
N MET A 170 28.19 -18.25 19.29
CA MET A 170 28.77 -18.53 20.61
C MET A 170 28.66 -19.99 21.01
N ARG A 171 27.62 -20.70 20.57
CA ARG A 171 27.41 -22.12 20.78
C ARG A 171 28.12 -23.02 19.76
N GLY A 172 28.91 -22.44 18.84
CA GLY A 172 29.61 -23.17 17.78
C GLY A 172 28.70 -23.79 16.72
N GLN A 173 27.45 -23.30 16.62
CA GLN A 173 26.50 -23.81 15.62
C GLN A 173 26.77 -23.10 14.26
N PHE A 174 26.74 -23.90 13.18
CA PHE A 174 26.88 -23.38 11.84
C PHE A 174 25.71 -22.44 11.46
N ILE A 175 26.00 -21.25 11.01
CA ILE A 175 25.01 -20.19 10.66
C ILE A 175 25.04 -19.78 9.18
N GLY A 176 25.92 -20.37 8.36
CA GLY A 176 26.00 -20.13 6.92
C GLY A 176 25.21 -21.17 6.12
N SER A 177 24.77 -20.80 4.90
CA SER A 177 24.35 -21.78 3.91
C SER A 177 25.61 -22.42 3.30
N PHE A 178 25.60 -23.76 3.10
CA PHE A 178 26.62 -24.37 2.25
C PHE A 178 26.46 -23.79 0.84
N ALA A 179 27.49 -23.15 0.33
CA ALA A 179 27.57 -22.86 -1.09
C ALA A 179 27.75 -24.23 -1.80
N CYS A 180 26.73 -24.66 -2.56
CA CYS A 180 26.88 -25.74 -3.55
C CYS A 180 27.48 -25.15 -4.81
#